data_5448410aa5ee8806431fd0a6550693b3
#
_entry.id   5448410aa5ee8806431fd0a6550693b3
#
_cell.length_a   1.000
_cell.length_b   1.000
_cell.length_c   1.000
_cell.angle_alpha   90.00
_cell.angle_beta   90.00
_cell.angle_gamma   90.00
#
_symmetry.space_group_name_H-M   'P 1'
#
loop_
_entity.id
_entity.type
_entity.pdbx_description
1 polymer ?
#
loop_
_entity_poly.entity_id
_entity_poly.type
_entity_poly.pdbx_seq_one_letter_code
_entity_poly.pdbx_strand_id
1 'polypeptide(L)'
;IRRRNFIPPDKFPYNNQIIYQDFAPLIYDSGNYEPALDKAVELIGYHQFIQEEQPRLRAAGKHVGIGIVTYVEGTGIGPYEGARVTIETSGRVSVATGVGTQGQGHYTSFAQIVAEQLGVSVENVRLTTGDTAEFYWGAGTFASRGAVVAGNAIHAAAVKVREKVLKKAGEELEVAIEDLELVDGLARVKGSPETAIKLGDLAARANPMRGAVKPGTEPGLEATDYFGPERGATASGVHAMIVEVDPETMLVEIKKYVVVHDCGVVINPMILEGQIQGGVAQGIGNAFYEQLHFDENGQLLNASFMDYLVPTADTVPTILTDHVETPSPLNPLGIKGAGEAGAIPVGPLFAQAVEDAFDSVQLEILEIPLSPNRLFALLQPGLAAVA
;
A
#
# COMPACT_ATOMS: atom_id res chain seq x y z
N ILE A 1 25.46 8.67 -6.37
CA ILE A 1 24.60 9.38 -7.34
C ILE A 1 23.22 9.64 -6.78
N ARG A 2 22.54 8.66 -6.13
CA ARG A 2 21.19 8.79 -5.56
C ARG A 2 21.09 9.95 -4.58
N ARG A 3 21.93 9.98 -3.52
CA ARG A 3 21.93 11.07 -2.52
C ARG A 3 22.09 12.45 -3.13
N ARG A 4 22.90 12.56 -4.20
CA ARG A 4 23.11 13.85 -4.90
C ARG A 4 21.88 14.33 -5.65
N ASN A 5 20.98 13.42 -6.04
CA ASN A 5 19.80 13.70 -6.86
C ASN A 5 18.47 13.61 -6.08
N PHE A 6 18.48 13.23 -4.81
CA PHE A 6 17.27 13.26 -4.00
C PHE A 6 16.78 14.70 -3.81
N ILE A 7 15.45 14.84 -3.85
CA ILE A 7 14.79 16.09 -3.52
C ILE A 7 14.89 16.29 -2.01
N PRO A 8 15.49 17.38 -1.52
CA PRO A 8 15.55 17.67 -0.08
C PRO A 8 14.16 17.85 0.52
N PRO A 9 13.92 17.44 1.79
CA PRO A 9 12.61 17.51 2.44
C PRO A 9 11.98 18.91 2.49
N ASP A 10 12.81 19.96 2.52
CA ASP A 10 12.37 21.37 2.55
C ASP A 10 11.88 21.89 1.19
N LYS A 11 11.95 21.09 0.12
CA LYS A 11 11.52 21.45 -1.23
C LYS A 11 10.13 20.94 -1.59
N PHE A 12 9.50 20.18 -0.71
CA PHE A 12 8.11 19.72 -0.94
C PHE A 12 7.08 20.79 -0.58
N PRO A 13 5.95 20.91 -1.30
CA PRO A 13 5.63 20.12 -2.52
C PRO A 13 6.53 20.49 -3.69
N TYR A 14 7.00 19.47 -4.43
CA TYR A 14 7.97 19.64 -5.53
C TYR A 14 7.30 19.47 -6.89
N ASN A 15 7.35 20.50 -7.71
CA ASN A 15 6.84 20.47 -9.08
C ASN A 15 7.91 19.93 -10.04
N ASN A 16 7.65 18.77 -10.65
CA ASN A 16 8.56 18.15 -11.62
C ASN A 16 8.59 18.84 -13.00
N GLN A 17 7.74 19.85 -13.22
CA GLN A 17 7.62 20.61 -14.48
C GLN A 17 7.23 19.75 -15.70
N ILE A 18 6.60 18.60 -15.45
CA ILE A 18 6.03 17.74 -16.49
C ILE A 18 4.53 17.53 -16.23
N ILE A 19 3.82 17.12 -17.27
CA ILE A 19 2.39 16.79 -17.17
C ILE A 19 2.23 15.33 -16.79
N TYR A 20 1.37 15.06 -15.82
CA TYR A 20 1.02 13.71 -15.38
C TYR A 20 -0.14 13.12 -16.20
N GLN A 21 -0.49 11.86 -15.96
CA GLN A 21 -1.52 11.13 -16.72
C GLN A 21 -2.94 11.72 -16.61
N ASP A 22 -3.20 12.56 -15.59
CA ASP A 22 -4.46 13.30 -15.39
C ASP A 22 -4.46 14.68 -16.08
N PHE A 23 -3.45 14.96 -16.92
CA PHE A 23 -3.22 16.23 -17.61
C PHE A 23 -2.93 17.41 -16.69
N ALA A 24 -2.69 17.17 -15.40
CA ALA A 24 -2.23 18.17 -14.44
C ALA A 24 -0.70 18.15 -14.26
N PRO A 25 -0.10 19.20 -13.69
CA PRO A 25 1.34 19.17 -13.34
C PRO A 25 1.65 18.05 -12.35
N LEU A 26 2.73 17.29 -12.61
CA LEU A 26 3.22 16.29 -11.67
C LEU A 26 3.87 16.97 -10.47
N ILE A 27 3.21 16.92 -9.33
CA ILE A 27 3.66 17.50 -8.06
C ILE A 27 3.82 16.38 -7.03
N TYR A 28 5.04 16.20 -6.52
CA TYR A 28 5.29 15.35 -5.36
C TYR A 28 4.89 16.11 -4.11
N ASP A 29 3.97 15.57 -3.33
CA ASP A 29 3.32 16.25 -2.22
C ASP A 29 4.17 16.31 -0.95
N SER A 30 4.87 15.22 -0.63
CA SER A 30 5.75 15.09 0.53
C SER A 30 6.80 14.00 0.30
N GLY A 31 7.92 14.04 1.01
CA GLY A 31 8.94 13.01 0.92
C GLY A 31 10.19 13.32 1.75
N ASN A 32 10.88 12.25 2.16
CA ASN A 32 12.20 12.29 2.75
C ASN A 32 12.94 10.99 2.36
N TYR A 33 13.65 11.01 1.25
CA TYR A 33 14.15 9.79 0.58
C TYR A 33 15.43 9.22 1.18
N GLU A 34 16.28 10.07 1.78
CA GLU A 34 17.58 9.65 2.27
C GLU A 34 17.52 8.63 3.43
N PRO A 35 16.67 8.80 4.45
CA PRO A 35 16.54 7.81 5.53
C PRO A 35 16.09 6.42 5.04
N ALA A 36 15.26 6.34 4.01
CA ALA A 36 14.86 5.06 3.43
C ALA A 36 16.04 4.36 2.74
N LEU A 37 16.88 5.12 2.03
CA LEU A 37 18.10 4.59 1.44
C LEU A 37 19.09 4.13 2.51
N ASP A 38 19.28 4.90 3.58
CA ASP A 38 20.18 4.56 4.67
C ASP A 38 19.80 3.25 5.35
N LYS A 39 18.53 3.10 5.70
CA LYS A 39 17.97 1.86 6.25
C LYS A 39 18.16 0.67 5.29
N ALA A 40 17.87 0.85 4.00
CA ALA A 40 18.03 -0.23 3.03
C ALA A 40 19.51 -0.65 2.86
N VAL A 41 20.44 0.30 2.84
CA VAL A 41 21.88 0.06 2.78
C VAL A 41 22.38 -0.70 4.02
N GLU A 42 21.87 -0.33 5.19
CA GLU A 42 22.19 -1.02 6.46
C GLU A 42 21.62 -2.44 6.48
N LEU A 43 20.33 -2.60 6.21
CA LEU A 43 19.64 -3.88 6.26
C LEU A 43 20.18 -4.89 5.25
N ILE A 44 20.52 -4.47 4.03
CA ILE A 44 21.14 -5.36 3.03
C ILE A 44 22.59 -5.73 3.40
N GLY A 45 23.26 -4.93 4.24
CA GLY A 45 24.67 -5.11 4.57
C GLY A 45 25.60 -4.65 3.45
N TYR A 46 25.23 -3.57 2.73
CA TYR A 46 25.88 -3.12 1.50
C TYR A 46 27.40 -3.00 1.61
N HIS A 47 27.89 -2.31 2.65
CA HIS A 47 29.33 -2.05 2.79
C HIS A 47 30.13 -3.31 3.04
N GLN A 48 29.64 -4.21 3.89
CA GLN A 48 30.26 -5.50 4.13
C GLN A 48 30.28 -6.36 2.88
N PHE A 49 29.15 -6.43 2.18
CA PHE A 49 29.05 -7.21 0.96
C PHE A 49 30.06 -6.75 -0.10
N ILE A 50 30.10 -5.46 -0.43
CA ILE A 50 30.97 -4.90 -1.47
C ILE A 50 32.46 -4.99 -1.08
N GLN A 51 32.81 -4.76 0.19
CA GLN A 51 34.20 -4.68 0.61
C GLN A 51 34.82 -6.05 0.91
N GLU A 52 34.06 -7.02 1.36
CA GLU A 52 34.54 -8.29 1.88
C GLU A 52 33.95 -9.51 1.16
N GLU A 53 32.62 -9.62 1.13
CA GLU A 53 31.95 -10.84 0.68
C GLU A 53 32.00 -11.01 -0.84
N GLN A 54 31.64 -10.01 -1.60
CA GLN A 54 31.59 -10.06 -3.06
C GLN A 54 32.98 -10.33 -3.65
N PRO A 55 34.07 -9.64 -3.28
CA PRO A 55 35.39 -9.95 -3.80
C PRO A 55 35.85 -11.37 -3.46
N ARG A 56 35.57 -11.85 -2.25
CA ARG A 56 35.89 -13.22 -1.81
C ARG A 56 35.13 -14.27 -2.63
N LEU A 57 33.84 -14.06 -2.85
CA LEU A 57 32.99 -14.98 -3.61
C LEU A 57 33.38 -14.99 -5.10
N ARG A 58 33.63 -13.83 -5.70
CA ARG A 58 34.11 -13.70 -7.08
C ARG A 58 35.48 -14.37 -7.28
N ALA A 59 36.39 -14.24 -6.33
CA ALA A 59 37.67 -14.95 -6.35
C ALA A 59 37.53 -16.48 -6.25
N ALA A 60 36.41 -16.97 -5.69
CA ALA A 60 36.04 -18.38 -5.66
C ALA A 60 35.25 -18.84 -6.90
N GLY A 61 35.14 -18.00 -7.94
CA GLY A 61 34.45 -18.31 -9.19
C GLY A 61 32.93 -18.15 -9.14
N LYS A 62 32.38 -17.49 -8.10
CA LYS A 62 30.95 -17.24 -7.98
C LYS A 62 30.55 -15.96 -8.72
N HIS A 63 29.41 -15.97 -9.42
CA HIS A 63 28.82 -14.79 -10.02
C HIS A 63 27.79 -14.20 -9.05
N VAL A 64 28.23 -13.23 -8.25
CA VAL A 64 27.39 -12.56 -7.24
C VAL A 64 27.32 -11.06 -7.50
N GLY A 65 26.11 -10.54 -7.37
CA GLY A 65 25.85 -9.11 -7.62
C GLY A 65 24.85 -8.50 -6.66
N ILE A 66 24.83 -7.17 -6.59
CA ILE A 66 23.95 -6.40 -5.76
C ILE A 66 23.28 -5.29 -6.59
N GLY A 67 21.97 -5.12 -6.39
CA GLY A 67 21.19 -4.02 -6.93
C GLY A 67 20.59 -3.17 -5.82
N ILE A 68 20.42 -1.87 -6.07
CA ILE A 68 19.66 -0.95 -5.25
C ILE A 68 18.87 -0.04 -6.17
N VAL A 69 17.55 0.00 -6.03
CA VAL A 69 16.65 0.86 -6.80
C VAL A 69 15.80 1.71 -5.88
N THR A 70 15.63 2.97 -6.24
CA THR A 70 14.72 3.92 -5.58
C THR A 70 13.60 4.31 -6.54
N TYR A 71 12.40 4.48 -6.04
CA TYR A 71 11.25 4.87 -6.86
C TYR A 71 10.34 5.87 -6.15
N VAL A 72 9.53 6.56 -6.93
CA VAL A 72 8.40 7.38 -6.49
C VAL A 72 7.18 6.96 -7.31
N GLU A 73 6.06 6.79 -6.64
CA GLU A 73 4.79 6.36 -7.21
C GLU A 73 3.70 7.39 -6.91
N GLY A 74 2.89 7.73 -7.91
CA GLY A 74 1.64 8.46 -7.69
C GLY A 74 0.55 7.50 -7.23
N THR A 75 -0.02 7.75 -6.05
CA THR A 75 -1.02 6.89 -5.42
C THR A 75 -2.30 7.64 -5.12
N GLY A 76 -3.41 6.93 -4.97
CA GLY A 76 -4.69 7.52 -4.58
C GLY A 76 -5.33 8.39 -5.66
N ILE A 77 -5.01 8.16 -6.92
CA ILE A 77 -5.59 8.86 -8.07
C ILE A 77 -6.94 8.28 -8.48
N GLY A 78 -7.66 9.06 -9.28
CA GLY A 78 -8.94 8.65 -9.88
C GLY A 78 -10.15 9.24 -9.15
N PRO A 79 -11.36 8.73 -9.45
CA PRO A 79 -12.60 9.30 -8.94
C PRO A 79 -12.78 9.14 -7.44
N TYR A 80 -13.77 9.85 -6.89
CA TYR A 80 -14.18 9.73 -5.49
C TYR A 80 -14.56 8.30 -5.12
N GLU A 81 -14.37 7.95 -3.84
CA GLU A 81 -15.08 6.87 -3.17
C GLU A 81 -16.04 7.45 -2.13
N GLY A 82 -17.00 6.64 -1.73
CA GLY A 82 -17.94 6.97 -0.68
C GLY A 82 -18.04 5.88 0.37
N ALA A 83 -18.52 6.27 1.53
CA ALA A 83 -18.80 5.33 2.60
C ALA A 83 -20.00 5.78 3.44
N ARG A 84 -20.77 4.81 3.93
CA ARG A 84 -21.79 4.98 4.96
C ARG A 84 -21.35 4.29 6.23
N VAL A 85 -21.42 4.99 7.35
CA VAL A 85 -21.13 4.47 8.69
C VAL A 85 -22.37 4.62 9.54
N THR A 86 -22.78 3.53 10.20
CA THR A 86 -24.02 3.47 11.00
C THR A 86 -23.75 2.78 12.34
N ILE A 87 -24.15 3.39 13.46
CA ILE A 87 -24.20 2.71 14.76
C ILE A 87 -25.56 2.06 14.92
N GLU A 88 -25.56 0.74 15.09
CA GLU A 88 -26.76 -0.05 15.30
C GLU A 88 -27.22 -0.02 16.78
N THR A 89 -28.47 -0.35 17.02
CA THR A 89 -29.02 -0.48 18.39
C THR A 89 -28.36 -1.60 19.21
N SER A 90 -27.66 -2.52 18.54
CA SER A 90 -26.82 -3.53 19.18
C SER A 90 -25.52 -2.98 19.77
N GLY A 91 -25.13 -1.76 19.39
CA GLY A 91 -23.83 -1.16 19.67
C GLY A 91 -22.75 -1.52 18.65
N ARG A 92 -23.05 -2.35 17.65
CA ARG A 92 -22.17 -2.62 16.50
C ARG A 92 -22.15 -1.43 15.56
N VAL A 93 -21.06 -1.34 14.79
CA VAL A 93 -20.91 -0.34 13.73
C VAL A 93 -20.91 -1.04 12.38
N SER A 94 -21.84 -0.69 11.52
CA SER A 94 -21.89 -1.14 10.13
C SER A 94 -21.27 -0.10 9.23
N VAL A 95 -20.40 -0.54 8.31
CA VAL A 95 -19.75 0.29 7.30
C VAL A 95 -20.01 -0.31 5.93
N ALA A 96 -20.50 0.50 5.01
CA ALA A 96 -20.65 0.13 3.61
C ALA A 96 -19.85 1.07 2.72
N THR A 97 -19.08 0.52 1.77
CA THR A 97 -18.32 1.28 0.76
C THR A 97 -18.35 0.54 -0.58
N GLY A 98 -18.28 1.30 -1.67
CA GLY A 98 -18.31 0.72 -3.00
C GLY A 98 -16.99 0.11 -3.46
N VAL A 99 -15.85 0.41 -2.81
CA VAL A 99 -14.57 -0.17 -3.19
C VAL A 99 -14.55 -1.68 -2.90
N GLY A 100 -14.29 -2.50 -3.93
CA GLY A 100 -14.17 -3.95 -3.76
C GLY A 100 -12.87 -4.35 -3.08
N THR A 101 -12.95 -5.26 -2.11
CA THR A 101 -11.73 -5.84 -1.53
C THR A 101 -11.29 -7.08 -2.30
N GLN A 102 -9.96 -7.25 -2.46
CA GLN A 102 -9.32 -8.31 -3.25
C GLN A 102 -8.28 -9.08 -2.43
N GLY A 103 -8.40 -9.03 -1.09
CA GLY A 103 -7.45 -9.66 -0.18
C GLY A 103 -6.40 -8.73 0.42
N GLN A 104 -6.41 -7.43 0.07
CA GLN A 104 -5.43 -6.43 0.55
C GLN A 104 -5.69 -5.91 1.98
N GLY A 105 -6.47 -6.62 2.79
CA GLY A 105 -6.65 -6.32 4.21
C GLY A 105 -7.62 -5.18 4.54
N HIS A 106 -8.49 -4.78 3.62
CA HIS A 106 -9.46 -3.69 3.84
C HIS A 106 -10.39 -3.95 5.02
N TYR A 107 -10.84 -5.20 5.23
CA TYR A 107 -11.72 -5.54 6.38
C TYR A 107 -11.07 -5.19 7.71
N THR A 108 -9.75 -5.31 7.84
CA THR A 108 -9.01 -4.96 9.05
C THR A 108 -8.69 -3.46 9.09
N SER A 109 -8.03 -2.93 8.06
CA SER A 109 -7.55 -1.54 8.07
C SER A 109 -8.69 -0.53 8.14
N PHE A 110 -9.79 -0.74 7.41
CA PHE A 110 -10.96 0.15 7.46
C PHE A 110 -11.71 0.05 8.79
N ALA A 111 -11.79 -1.16 9.37
CA ALA A 111 -12.37 -1.32 10.70
C ALA A 111 -11.55 -0.57 11.77
N GLN A 112 -10.22 -0.56 11.67
CA GLN A 112 -9.35 0.21 12.57
C GLN A 112 -9.60 1.72 12.48
N ILE A 113 -9.75 2.27 11.26
CA ILE A 113 -10.08 3.69 11.07
C ILE A 113 -11.37 4.07 11.78
N VAL A 114 -12.41 3.23 11.66
CA VAL A 114 -13.71 3.49 12.31
C VAL A 114 -13.65 3.28 13.82
N ALA A 115 -13.00 2.20 14.25
CA ALA A 115 -12.86 1.86 15.66
C ALA A 115 -12.19 2.99 16.47
N GLU A 116 -11.13 3.59 15.91
CA GLU A 116 -10.45 4.73 16.52
C GLU A 116 -11.37 5.96 16.64
N GLN A 117 -12.15 6.27 15.59
CA GLN A 117 -13.05 7.43 15.61
C GLN A 117 -14.22 7.27 16.57
N LEU A 118 -14.76 6.08 16.72
CA LEU A 118 -15.97 5.82 17.50
C LEU A 118 -15.71 5.19 18.86
N GLY A 119 -14.45 4.92 19.22
CA GLY A 119 -14.09 4.31 20.50
C GLY A 119 -14.70 2.92 20.71
N VAL A 120 -14.74 2.11 19.65
CA VAL A 120 -15.24 0.71 19.69
C VAL A 120 -14.09 -0.27 19.40
N SER A 121 -14.24 -1.53 19.77
CA SER A 121 -13.30 -2.55 19.35
C SER A 121 -13.46 -2.87 17.85
N VAL A 122 -12.38 -3.30 17.20
CA VAL A 122 -12.36 -3.64 15.77
C VAL A 122 -13.37 -4.77 15.46
N GLU A 123 -13.56 -5.71 16.38
CA GLU A 123 -14.49 -6.84 16.25
C GLU A 123 -15.96 -6.37 16.23
N ASN A 124 -16.24 -5.18 16.72
CA ASN A 124 -17.57 -4.59 16.69
C ASN A 124 -17.86 -3.81 15.41
N VAL A 125 -16.90 -3.72 14.48
CA VAL A 125 -17.06 -3.08 13.17
C VAL A 125 -17.30 -4.13 12.10
N ARG A 126 -18.44 -4.05 11.42
CA ARG A 126 -18.79 -4.90 10.27
C ARG A 126 -18.63 -4.10 8.99
N LEU A 127 -17.80 -4.58 8.08
CA LEU A 127 -17.63 -4.00 6.75
C LEU A 127 -18.40 -4.77 5.67
N THR A 128 -19.00 -4.01 4.76
CA THR A 128 -19.51 -4.50 3.46
C THR A 128 -18.79 -3.69 2.38
N THR A 129 -18.15 -4.38 1.43
CA THR A 129 -17.37 -3.77 0.36
C THR A 129 -17.81 -4.30 -0.99
N GLY A 130 -17.91 -3.44 -2.00
CA GLY A 130 -18.19 -3.84 -3.38
C GLY A 130 -19.60 -4.38 -3.64
N ASP A 131 -20.53 -4.23 -2.70
CA ASP A 131 -21.93 -4.62 -2.86
C ASP A 131 -22.77 -3.39 -3.26
N THR A 132 -23.24 -3.35 -4.50
CA THR A 132 -24.02 -2.24 -5.04
C THR A 132 -25.43 -2.12 -4.44
N ALA A 133 -25.92 -3.15 -3.75
CA ALA A 133 -27.16 -3.07 -2.98
C ALA A 133 -26.98 -2.29 -1.66
N GLU A 134 -25.78 -2.35 -1.08
CA GLU A 134 -25.43 -1.67 0.17
C GLU A 134 -24.86 -0.26 -0.07
N PHE A 135 -24.06 -0.10 -1.14
CA PHE A 135 -23.49 1.19 -1.51
C PHE A 135 -23.42 1.33 -3.04
N TYR A 136 -24.12 2.31 -3.61
CA TYR A 136 -24.37 2.40 -5.04
C TYR A 136 -23.15 2.80 -5.89
N TRP A 137 -22.11 3.40 -5.30
CA TRP A 137 -20.96 3.94 -6.01
C TRP A 137 -19.65 3.30 -5.53
N GLY A 138 -18.83 2.89 -6.48
CA GLY A 138 -17.46 2.46 -6.24
C GLY A 138 -16.68 2.45 -7.56
N ALA A 139 -15.52 3.11 -7.58
CA ALA A 139 -14.64 3.10 -8.75
C ALA A 139 -13.73 1.87 -8.76
N GLY A 140 -13.47 1.26 -7.61
CA GLY A 140 -12.68 0.05 -7.48
C GLY A 140 -11.24 0.27 -6.98
N THR A 141 -10.47 -0.83 -6.97
CA THR A 141 -9.09 -0.85 -6.49
C THR A 141 -8.12 -0.84 -7.67
N PHE A 142 -7.36 0.23 -7.83
CA PHE A 142 -6.28 0.43 -8.80
C PHE A 142 -5.42 1.61 -8.32
N ALA A 143 -4.24 1.84 -8.91
CA ALA A 143 -3.37 2.99 -8.61
C ALA A 143 -3.13 3.20 -7.09
N SER A 144 -3.02 2.10 -6.35
CA SER A 144 -2.76 2.08 -4.90
C SER A 144 -3.69 3.02 -4.10
N ARG A 145 -4.98 3.08 -4.49
CA ARG A 145 -5.94 4.11 -4.03
C ARG A 145 -6.88 3.68 -2.89
N GLY A 146 -7.04 2.38 -2.65
CA GLY A 146 -8.07 1.87 -1.74
C GLY A 146 -8.05 2.54 -0.37
N ALA A 147 -6.92 2.52 0.33
CA ALA A 147 -6.79 3.17 1.64
C ALA A 147 -6.88 4.70 1.53
N VAL A 148 -6.24 5.32 0.53
CA VAL A 148 -6.20 6.78 0.39
C VAL A 148 -7.59 7.35 0.15
N VAL A 149 -8.36 6.77 -0.77
CA VAL A 149 -9.66 7.36 -1.17
C VAL A 149 -10.80 6.79 -0.33
N ALA A 150 -10.99 5.47 -0.29
CA ALA A 150 -12.06 4.87 0.50
C ALA A 150 -11.81 4.96 2.00
N GLY A 151 -10.56 4.81 2.46
CA GLY A 151 -10.20 4.97 3.88
C GLY A 151 -10.52 6.38 4.40
N ASN A 152 -10.23 7.43 3.62
CA ASN A 152 -10.60 8.80 3.99
C ASN A 152 -12.11 9.08 3.86
N ALA A 153 -12.83 8.46 2.92
CA ALA A 153 -14.30 8.54 2.87
C ALA A 153 -14.93 7.92 4.13
N ILE A 154 -14.42 6.76 4.56
CA ILE A 154 -14.83 6.08 5.80
C ILE A 154 -14.53 6.95 7.01
N HIS A 155 -13.33 7.53 7.07
CA HIS A 155 -12.94 8.45 8.14
C HIS A 155 -13.89 9.66 8.21
N ALA A 156 -14.15 10.31 7.09
CA ALA A 156 -15.05 11.47 7.03
C ALA A 156 -16.48 11.11 7.48
N ALA A 157 -17.01 9.98 7.05
CA ALA A 157 -18.31 9.48 7.51
C ALA A 157 -18.30 9.17 9.02
N ALA A 158 -17.23 8.51 9.53
CA ALA A 158 -17.08 8.19 10.95
C ALA A 158 -16.98 9.45 11.83
N VAL A 159 -16.28 10.49 11.39
CA VAL A 159 -16.23 11.79 12.07
C VAL A 159 -17.62 12.40 12.20
N LYS A 160 -18.41 12.41 11.14
CA LYS A 160 -19.80 12.90 11.18
C LYS A 160 -20.68 12.09 12.14
N VAL A 161 -20.52 10.76 12.16
CA VAL A 161 -21.22 9.90 13.13
C VAL A 161 -20.78 10.22 14.55
N ARG A 162 -19.46 10.38 14.78
CA ARG A 162 -18.91 10.80 16.08
C ARG A 162 -19.56 12.09 16.59
N GLU A 163 -19.68 13.11 15.73
CA GLU A 163 -20.32 14.38 16.07
C GLU A 163 -21.78 14.19 16.48
N LYS A 164 -22.54 13.37 15.72
CA LYS A 164 -23.93 13.05 16.06
C LYS A 164 -24.03 12.33 17.42
N VAL A 165 -23.14 11.36 17.67
CA VAL A 165 -23.07 10.63 18.94
C VAL A 165 -22.79 11.57 20.10
N LEU A 166 -21.76 12.40 20.01
CA LEU A 166 -21.38 13.33 21.07
C LEU A 166 -22.48 14.34 21.35
N LYS A 167 -23.11 14.88 20.31
CA LYS A 167 -24.26 15.77 20.46
C LYS A 167 -25.42 15.08 21.19
N LYS A 168 -25.80 13.86 20.75
CA LYS A 168 -26.89 13.10 21.38
C LYS A 168 -26.55 12.71 22.83
N ALA A 169 -25.32 12.30 23.10
CA ALA A 169 -24.86 11.98 24.46
C ALA A 169 -24.87 13.22 25.38
N GLY A 170 -24.43 14.38 24.87
CA GLY A 170 -24.48 15.64 25.62
C GLY A 170 -25.90 16.03 26.03
N GLU A 171 -26.87 15.84 25.12
CA GLU A 171 -28.30 16.07 25.43
C GLU A 171 -28.83 15.08 26.48
N GLU A 172 -28.44 13.80 26.43
CA GLU A 172 -28.92 12.74 27.32
C GLU A 172 -28.28 12.78 28.73
N LEU A 173 -27.01 13.19 28.79
CA LEU A 173 -26.23 13.27 30.03
C LEU A 173 -26.22 14.67 30.62
N GLU A 174 -26.80 15.66 29.93
CA GLU A 174 -26.87 17.09 30.34
C GLU A 174 -25.47 17.69 30.58
N VAL A 175 -24.48 17.35 29.68
CA VAL A 175 -23.09 17.82 29.74
C VAL A 175 -22.66 18.45 28.44
N ALA A 176 -21.62 19.28 28.48
CA ALA A 176 -21.02 19.84 27.28
C ALA A 176 -20.32 18.76 26.43
N ILE A 177 -20.34 18.92 25.10
CA ILE A 177 -19.75 17.95 24.16
C ILE A 177 -18.24 17.79 24.40
N GLU A 178 -17.56 18.88 24.77
CA GLU A 178 -16.13 18.94 25.05
C GLU A 178 -15.72 18.10 26.27
N ASP A 179 -16.65 17.83 27.17
CA ASP A 179 -16.44 17.00 28.36
C ASP A 179 -16.69 15.51 28.09
N LEU A 180 -17.08 15.16 26.87
CA LEU A 180 -17.34 13.78 26.48
C LEU A 180 -16.16 13.16 25.74
N GLU A 181 -16.01 11.85 25.89
CA GLU A 181 -15.13 11.00 25.10
C GLU A 181 -15.86 9.72 24.67
N LEU A 182 -15.43 9.13 23.55
CA LEU A 182 -15.92 7.82 23.10
C LEU A 182 -14.85 6.78 23.38
N VAL A 183 -15.18 5.78 24.16
CA VAL A 183 -14.24 4.71 24.53
C VAL A 183 -15.01 3.45 24.95
N ASP A 184 -14.52 2.29 24.56
CA ASP A 184 -15.09 0.97 24.88
C ASP A 184 -16.59 0.82 24.56
N GLY A 185 -17.05 1.44 23.47
CA GLY A 185 -18.46 1.43 23.06
C GLY A 185 -19.38 2.30 23.90
N LEU A 186 -18.80 3.23 24.66
CA LEU A 186 -19.49 4.17 25.54
C LEU A 186 -19.21 5.61 25.12
N ALA A 187 -20.21 6.48 25.26
CA ALA A 187 -20.01 7.91 25.39
C ALA A 187 -20.00 8.22 26.90
N ARG A 188 -18.88 8.70 27.43
CA ARG A 188 -18.67 8.94 28.86
C ARG A 188 -18.14 10.34 29.13
N VAL A 189 -18.37 10.82 30.35
CA VAL A 189 -17.84 12.10 30.82
C VAL A 189 -16.38 11.92 31.22
N LYS A 190 -15.50 12.76 30.70
CA LYS A 190 -14.08 12.80 31.06
C LYS A 190 -13.92 13.04 32.56
N GLY A 191 -13.14 12.18 33.23
CA GLY A 191 -12.94 12.27 34.68
C GLY A 191 -14.06 11.72 35.55
N SER A 192 -15.20 11.27 34.97
CA SER A 192 -16.32 10.62 35.64
C SER A 192 -16.80 9.39 34.86
N PRO A 193 -15.99 8.29 34.82
CA PRO A 193 -16.25 7.14 33.97
C PRO A 193 -17.59 6.42 34.24
N GLU A 194 -18.16 6.57 35.44
CA GLU A 194 -19.47 6.05 35.83
C GLU A 194 -20.63 6.79 35.16
N THR A 195 -20.39 8.05 34.72
CA THR A 195 -21.37 8.83 33.97
C THR A 195 -21.19 8.56 32.48
N ALA A 196 -21.86 7.52 31.99
CA ALA A 196 -21.71 7.03 30.63
C ALA A 196 -23.01 6.48 30.07
N ILE A 197 -23.12 6.45 28.76
CA ILE A 197 -24.21 5.82 28.01
C ILE A 197 -23.66 4.96 26.88
N LYS A 198 -24.22 3.76 26.67
CA LYS A 198 -23.81 2.86 25.59
C LYS A 198 -24.19 3.43 24.24
N LEU A 199 -23.31 3.25 23.24
CA LEU A 199 -23.58 3.67 21.86
C LEU A 199 -24.86 3.04 21.29
N GLY A 200 -25.14 1.76 21.61
CA GLY A 200 -26.37 1.10 21.21
C GLY A 200 -27.63 1.72 21.81
N ASP A 201 -27.58 2.15 23.08
CA ASP A 201 -28.69 2.84 23.72
C ASP A 201 -28.93 4.23 23.10
N LEU A 202 -27.86 4.96 22.76
CA LEU A 202 -27.94 6.22 22.01
C LEU A 202 -28.57 5.99 20.63
N ALA A 203 -28.14 4.95 19.92
CA ALA A 203 -28.70 4.59 18.61
C ALA A 203 -30.19 4.26 18.71
N ALA A 204 -30.62 3.52 19.76
CA ALA A 204 -32.04 3.25 20.00
C ALA A 204 -32.85 4.53 20.24
N ARG A 205 -32.29 5.50 21.00
CA ARG A 205 -32.94 6.79 21.28
C ARG A 205 -32.91 7.76 20.09
N ALA A 206 -32.05 7.51 19.09
CA ALA A 206 -31.97 8.27 17.85
C ALA A 206 -32.87 7.69 16.73
N ASN A 207 -33.49 6.54 16.94
CA ASN A 207 -34.37 5.92 15.95
C ASN A 207 -35.55 6.82 15.55
N PRO A 208 -36.05 6.74 14.29
CA PRO A 208 -37.14 7.61 13.79
C PRO A 208 -38.52 7.21 14.33
N MET A 209 -38.59 6.82 15.59
CA MET A 209 -39.85 6.51 16.26
C MET A 209 -40.51 7.80 16.77
N ARG A 210 -41.85 7.85 16.74
CA ARG A 210 -42.59 9.00 17.21
C ARG A 210 -42.22 9.35 18.68
N GLY A 211 -41.76 10.55 18.90
CA GLY A 211 -41.35 11.07 20.21
C GLY A 211 -39.90 10.77 20.61
N ALA A 212 -39.16 9.99 19.84
CA ALA A 212 -37.75 9.70 20.11
C ALA A 212 -36.83 10.79 19.56
N VAL A 213 -37.24 11.46 18.49
CA VAL A 213 -36.44 12.48 17.79
C VAL A 213 -37.24 13.79 17.75
N LYS A 214 -36.60 14.92 18.07
CA LYS A 214 -37.22 16.24 18.00
C LYS A 214 -37.53 16.61 16.53
N PRO A 215 -38.66 17.26 16.23
CA PRO A 215 -38.93 17.77 14.90
C PRO A 215 -37.79 18.66 14.37
N GLY A 216 -37.37 18.43 13.11
CA GLY A 216 -36.28 19.17 12.46
C GLY A 216 -34.88 18.63 12.75
N THR A 217 -34.74 17.56 13.54
CA THR A 217 -33.47 16.84 13.71
C THR A 217 -33.42 15.60 12.80
N GLU A 218 -32.25 15.26 12.30
CA GLU A 218 -32.00 14.06 11.52
C GLU A 218 -32.02 12.84 12.43
N PRO A 219 -32.84 11.81 12.17
CA PRO A 219 -32.88 10.58 12.95
C PRO A 219 -31.69 9.66 12.62
N GLY A 220 -31.37 8.76 13.57
CA GLY A 220 -30.33 7.74 13.40
C GLY A 220 -28.93 8.26 13.71
N LEU A 221 -28.04 7.33 14.02
CA LEU A 221 -26.60 7.59 14.18
C LEU A 221 -25.87 7.04 12.96
N GLU A 222 -26.14 7.63 11.81
CA GLU A 222 -25.47 7.28 10.55
C GLU A 222 -25.07 8.52 9.77
N ALA A 223 -24.04 8.36 8.95
CA ALA A 223 -23.64 9.37 7.98
C ALA A 223 -23.06 8.71 6.72
N THR A 224 -23.29 9.36 5.59
CA THR A 224 -22.62 9.05 4.33
C THR A 224 -21.69 10.21 3.99
N ASP A 225 -20.48 9.89 3.55
CA ASP A 225 -19.55 10.89 3.06
C ASP A 225 -18.72 10.36 1.88
N TYR A 226 -18.10 11.28 1.16
CA TYR A 226 -17.29 11.00 -0.02
C TYR A 226 -15.95 11.69 0.14
N PHE A 227 -14.91 11.04 -0.40
CA PHE A 227 -13.59 11.62 -0.48
C PHE A 227 -12.97 11.38 -1.85
N GLY A 228 -12.34 12.41 -2.38
CA GLY A 228 -11.50 12.37 -3.57
C GLY A 228 -10.43 13.44 -3.42
N PRO A 229 -9.15 13.10 -3.38
CA PRO A 229 -8.08 14.09 -3.23
C PRO A 229 -8.02 14.97 -4.48
N GLU A 230 -7.56 16.20 -4.32
CA GLU A 230 -7.35 17.15 -5.42
C GLU A 230 -6.36 16.60 -6.45
N ARG A 231 -5.36 15.85 -5.98
CA ARG A 231 -4.36 15.13 -6.78
C ARG A 231 -3.87 13.91 -6.02
N GLY A 232 -3.19 12.99 -6.71
CA GLY A 232 -2.55 11.83 -6.08
C GLY A 232 -1.49 12.20 -5.06
N ALA A 233 -1.42 11.44 -3.97
CA ALA A 233 -0.29 11.46 -3.04
C ALA A 233 0.89 10.70 -3.65
N THR A 234 2.13 11.00 -3.24
CA THR A 234 3.32 10.34 -3.76
C THR A 234 4.00 9.47 -2.70
N ALA A 235 3.88 8.15 -2.87
CA ALA A 235 4.63 7.16 -2.11
C ALA A 235 6.04 7.00 -2.66
N SER A 236 6.95 6.46 -1.88
CA SER A 236 8.32 6.19 -2.32
C SER A 236 8.89 4.96 -1.63
N GLY A 237 9.97 4.41 -2.20
CA GLY A 237 10.64 3.29 -1.57
C GLY A 237 12.02 3.01 -2.13
N VAL A 238 12.73 2.13 -1.42
CA VAL A 238 14.05 1.62 -1.79
C VAL A 238 14.00 0.10 -1.70
N HIS A 239 14.34 -0.58 -2.78
CA HIS A 239 14.58 -2.00 -2.80
C HIS A 239 16.07 -2.28 -2.99
N ALA A 240 16.57 -3.28 -2.28
CA ALA A 240 17.94 -3.76 -2.42
C ALA A 240 17.95 -5.30 -2.49
N MET A 241 18.80 -5.87 -3.32
CA MET A 241 18.85 -7.30 -3.54
C MET A 241 20.28 -7.78 -3.79
N ILE A 242 20.63 -8.92 -3.22
CA ILE A 242 21.85 -9.67 -3.54
C ILE A 242 21.45 -10.95 -4.25
N VAL A 243 22.11 -11.23 -5.37
CA VAL A 243 21.89 -12.45 -6.17
C VAL A 243 23.18 -13.25 -6.35
N GLU A 244 23.02 -14.55 -6.55
CA GLU A 244 24.05 -15.45 -7.09
C GLU A 244 23.49 -16.06 -8.39
N VAL A 245 24.27 -16.05 -9.47
CA VAL A 245 23.91 -16.64 -10.75
C VAL A 245 24.76 -17.88 -10.98
N ASP A 246 24.11 -19.00 -11.30
CA ASP A 246 24.79 -20.22 -11.71
C ASP A 246 25.17 -20.09 -13.20
N PRO A 247 26.48 -20.08 -13.55
CA PRO A 247 26.93 -19.90 -14.92
C PRO A 247 26.64 -21.10 -15.86
N GLU A 248 26.31 -22.26 -15.30
CA GLU A 248 26.00 -23.47 -16.11
C GLU A 248 24.52 -23.52 -16.48
N THR A 249 23.64 -23.10 -15.57
CA THR A 249 22.18 -23.16 -15.74
C THR A 249 21.53 -21.81 -16.00
N MET A 250 22.24 -20.72 -15.76
CA MET A 250 21.72 -19.34 -15.77
C MET A 250 20.57 -19.09 -14.77
N LEU A 251 20.43 -19.97 -13.78
CA LEU A 251 19.48 -19.74 -12.69
C LEU A 251 19.99 -18.65 -11.76
N VAL A 252 19.11 -17.73 -11.38
CA VAL A 252 19.38 -16.63 -10.46
C VAL A 252 18.76 -16.97 -9.11
N GLU A 253 19.61 -17.11 -8.10
CA GLU A 253 19.18 -17.27 -6.70
C GLU A 253 19.22 -15.93 -5.99
N ILE A 254 18.11 -15.55 -5.36
CA ILE A 254 18.05 -14.35 -4.53
C ILE A 254 18.57 -14.70 -3.13
N LYS A 255 19.75 -14.21 -2.78
CA LYS A 255 20.39 -14.49 -1.48
C LYS A 255 19.83 -13.60 -0.36
N LYS A 256 19.43 -12.37 -0.70
CA LYS A 256 18.85 -11.41 0.25
C LYS A 256 17.99 -10.38 -0.47
N TYR A 257 16.84 -10.03 0.08
CA TYR A 257 15.94 -9.00 -0.44
C TYR A 257 15.50 -8.07 0.69
N VAL A 258 15.58 -6.77 0.47
CA VAL A 258 15.22 -5.71 1.43
C VAL A 258 14.32 -4.70 0.77
N VAL A 259 13.27 -4.27 1.48
CA VAL A 259 12.38 -3.18 1.10
C VAL A 259 12.27 -2.18 2.25
N VAL A 260 12.49 -0.91 1.97
CA VAL A 260 12.14 0.20 2.86
C VAL A 260 11.19 1.13 2.15
N HIS A 261 9.98 1.27 2.68
CA HIS A 261 8.87 1.95 2.01
C HIS A 261 8.37 3.16 2.82
N ASP A 262 7.84 4.18 2.11
CA ASP A 262 7.14 5.33 2.67
C ASP A 262 5.73 5.39 2.07
N CYS A 263 4.73 4.99 2.85
CA CYS A 263 3.31 5.15 2.53
C CYS A 263 2.61 6.22 3.40
N GLY A 264 3.36 7.20 3.91
CA GLY A 264 2.85 8.15 4.91
C GLY A 264 2.55 7.44 6.22
N VAL A 265 1.45 7.80 6.88
CA VAL A 265 1.03 7.15 8.14
C VAL A 265 0.64 5.69 7.89
N VAL A 266 1.23 4.78 8.66
CA VAL A 266 0.94 3.34 8.56
C VAL A 266 -0.30 2.99 9.39
N ILE A 267 -1.38 2.56 8.72
CA ILE A 267 -2.63 2.14 9.40
C ILE A 267 -2.41 0.81 10.14
N ASN A 268 -1.81 -0.17 9.46
CA ASN A 268 -1.56 -1.50 10.01
C ASN A 268 -0.23 -2.07 9.46
N PRO A 269 0.80 -2.21 10.30
CA PRO A 269 2.11 -2.68 9.86
C PRO A 269 2.09 -4.10 9.25
N MET A 270 1.32 -5.03 9.82
CA MET A 270 1.22 -6.40 9.32
C MET A 270 0.56 -6.45 7.92
N ILE A 271 -0.48 -5.65 7.70
CA ILE A 271 -1.14 -5.57 6.38
C ILE A 271 -0.19 -4.92 5.37
N LEU A 272 0.53 -3.87 5.76
CA LEU A 272 1.53 -3.22 4.90
C LEU A 272 2.62 -4.19 4.48
N GLU A 273 3.18 -4.93 5.43
CA GLU A 273 4.20 -5.96 5.17
C GLU A 273 3.69 -7.01 4.19
N GLY A 274 2.46 -7.52 4.38
CA GLY A 274 1.84 -8.48 3.48
C GLY A 274 1.65 -7.93 2.07
N GLN A 275 1.30 -6.65 1.91
CA GLN A 275 1.20 -6.00 0.59
C GLN A 275 2.56 -5.88 -0.09
N ILE A 276 3.59 -5.49 0.63
CA ILE A 276 4.96 -5.38 0.09
C ILE A 276 5.48 -6.75 -0.35
N GLN A 277 5.35 -7.78 0.49
CA GLN A 277 5.81 -9.13 0.18
C GLN A 277 5.07 -9.70 -1.03
N GLY A 278 3.74 -9.53 -1.09
CA GLY A 278 2.94 -9.96 -2.24
C GLY A 278 3.30 -9.24 -3.53
N GLY A 279 3.55 -7.93 -3.46
CA GLY A 279 4.01 -7.13 -4.59
C GLY A 279 5.38 -7.56 -5.09
N VAL A 280 6.34 -7.84 -4.19
CA VAL A 280 7.67 -8.37 -4.57
C VAL A 280 7.54 -9.73 -5.25
N ALA A 281 6.71 -10.64 -4.72
CA ALA A 281 6.49 -11.95 -5.33
C ALA A 281 5.95 -11.81 -6.76
N GLN A 282 4.98 -10.92 -6.99
CA GLN A 282 4.50 -10.62 -8.34
C GLN A 282 5.59 -10.00 -9.22
N GLY A 283 6.38 -9.07 -8.68
CA GLY A 283 7.49 -8.46 -9.39
C GLY A 283 8.57 -9.48 -9.81
N ILE A 284 8.85 -10.48 -8.97
CA ILE A 284 9.72 -11.62 -9.31
C ILE A 284 9.14 -12.40 -10.51
N GLY A 285 7.82 -12.62 -10.51
CA GLY A 285 7.12 -13.21 -11.66
C GLY A 285 7.39 -12.46 -12.95
N ASN A 286 7.12 -11.17 -12.96
CA ASN A 286 7.34 -10.30 -14.12
C ASN A 286 8.82 -10.22 -14.54
N ALA A 287 9.73 -10.19 -13.56
CA ALA A 287 11.15 -10.03 -13.84
C ALA A 287 11.81 -11.29 -14.39
N PHE A 288 11.28 -12.49 -14.08
CA PHE A 288 12.00 -13.73 -14.32
C PHE A 288 11.18 -14.84 -14.97
N TYR A 289 9.86 -14.94 -14.75
CA TYR A 289 9.06 -16.11 -15.12
C TYR A 289 7.96 -15.82 -16.13
N GLU A 290 7.18 -14.77 -15.91
CA GLU A 290 5.91 -14.57 -16.58
C GLU A 290 6.08 -13.93 -17.96
N GLN A 291 5.66 -14.66 -19.01
CA GLN A 291 5.66 -14.20 -20.37
C GLN A 291 4.50 -14.81 -21.16
N LEU A 292 3.72 -14.00 -21.85
CA LEU A 292 2.71 -14.45 -22.79
C LEU A 292 3.34 -14.64 -24.17
N HIS A 293 3.14 -15.83 -24.76
CA HIS A 293 3.60 -16.17 -26.09
C HIS A 293 2.43 -16.28 -27.06
N PHE A 294 2.45 -15.51 -28.12
CA PHE A 294 1.45 -15.56 -29.19
C PHE A 294 2.08 -16.06 -30.50
N ASP A 295 1.30 -16.78 -31.29
CA ASP A 295 1.69 -17.12 -32.68
C ASP A 295 1.43 -15.92 -33.62
N GLU A 296 1.77 -16.09 -34.89
CA GLU A 296 1.59 -15.09 -35.95
C GLU A 296 0.12 -14.69 -36.18
N ASN A 297 -0.84 -15.51 -35.75
CA ASN A 297 -2.28 -15.26 -35.86
C ASN A 297 -2.87 -14.65 -34.58
N GLY A 298 -2.06 -14.40 -33.56
CA GLY A 298 -2.51 -13.87 -32.25
C GLY A 298 -3.08 -14.92 -31.32
N GLN A 299 -2.88 -16.21 -31.59
CA GLN A 299 -3.28 -17.30 -30.70
C GLN A 299 -2.30 -17.40 -29.53
N LEU A 300 -2.80 -17.35 -28.29
CA LEU A 300 -2.00 -17.55 -27.09
C LEU A 300 -1.54 -19.04 -27.02
N LEU A 301 -0.23 -19.25 -26.93
CA LEU A 301 0.38 -20.57 -26.95
C LEU A 301 0.56 -21.17 -25.55
N ASN A 302 0.71 -20.34 -24.50
CA ASN A 302 0.94 -20.79 -23.13
C ASN A 302 -0.20 -20.37 -22.20
N ALA A 303 -1.42 -20.86 -22.51
CA ALA A 303 -2.66 -20.49 -21.84
C ALA A 303 -2.94 -21.24 -20.53
N SER A 304 -2.04 -22.07 -20.04
CA SER A 304 -2.21 -22.88 -18.83
C SER A 304 -1.01 -22.76 -17.91
N PHE A 305 -1.19 -23.07 -16.61
CA PHE A 305 -0.08 -23.11 -15.65
C PHE A 305 0.97 -24.21 -15.91
N MET A 306 0.79 -25.04 -16.94
CA MET A 306 1.83 -25.96 -17.43
C MET A 306 2.94 -25.22 -18.19
N ASP A 307 2.58 -24.12 -18.86
CA ASP A 307 3.44 -23.37 -19.78
C ASP A 307 3.63 -21.92 -19.36
N TYR A 308 2.65 -21.32 -18.66
CA TYR A 308 2.75 -20.00 -18.07
C TYR A 308 3.29 -20.11 -16.65
N LEU A 309 4.56 -19.74 -16.49
CA LEU A 309 5.25 -19.86 -15.21
C LEU A 309 4.87 -18.71 -14.26
N VAL A 310 4.57 -19.05 -13.01
CA VAL A 310 4.40 -18.08 -11.91
C VAL A 310 5.38 -18.41 -10.79
N PRO A 311 5.76 -17.44 -9.94
CA PRO A 311 6.58 -17.69 -8.77
C PRO A 311 5.91 -18.70 -7.84
N THR A 312 6.71 -19.59 -7.27
CA THR A 312 6.29 -20.57 -6.27
C THR A 312 6.89 -20.23 -4.91
N ALA A 313 6.40 -20.83 -3.83
CA ALA A 313 6.83 -20.50 -2.47
C ALA A 313 8.33 -20.71 -2.23
N ASP A 314 8.99 -21.58 -2.99
CA ASP A 314 10.41 -21.87 -2.92
C ASP A 314 11.28 -20.91 -3.76
N THR A 315 10.66 -20.17 -4.69
CA THR A 315 11.38 -19.19 -5.53
C THR A 315 11.31 -17.76 -4.97
N VAL A 316 10.41 -17.50 -4.03
CA VAL A 316 10.29 -16.20 -3.36
C VAL A 316 11.12 -16.21 -2.08
N PRO A 317 12.13 -15.33 -1.95
CA PRO A 317 12.98 -15.29 -0.77
C PRO A 317 12.25 -14.72 0.46
N THR A 318 12.85 -14.84 1.63
CA THR A 318 12.45 -14.01 2.77
C THR A 318 12.74 -12.55 2.46
N ILE A 319 11.71 -11.71 2.53
CA ILE A 319 11.81 -10.27 2.25
C ILE A 319 11.87 -9.54 3.59
N LEU A 320 12.96 -8.82 3.83
CA LEU A 320 13.11 -7.95 4.99
C LEU A 320 12.45 -6.61 4.68
N THR A 321 11.50 -6.20 5.50
CA THR A 321 10.77 -4.94 5.31
C THR A 321 11.02 -3.97 6.47
N ASP A 322 11.10 -2.71 6.16
CA ASP A 322 11.05 -1.58 7.10
C ASP A 322 10.34 -0.41 6.44
N HIS A 323 10.03 0.63 7.20
CA HIS A 323 9.35 1.81 6.67
C HIS A 323 9.89 3.11 7.28
N VAL A 324 9.63 4.19 6.57
CA VAL A 324 9.73 5.57 7.02
C VAL A 324 8.37 6.24 6.81
N GLU A 325 8.07 7.26 7.58
CA GLU A 325 6.79 7.96 7.47
C GLU A 325 6.99 9.42 7.09
N THR A 326 6.43 9.80 5.96
CA THR A 326 6.31 11.19 5.52
C THR A 326 4.83 11.45 5.20
N PRO A 327 4.02 11.92 6.16
CA PRO A 327 2.58 12.09 5.98
C PRO A 327 2.23 12.95 4.77
N SER A 328 1.21 12.52 4.01
CA SER A 328 0.66 13.32 2.92
C SER A 328 -0.20 14.47 3.48
N PRO A 329 0.01 15.71 3.03
CA PRO A 329 -0.87 16.82 3.40
C PRO A 329 -2.20 16.84 2.62
N LEU A 330 -2.38 15.93 1.66
CA LEU A 330 -3.52 15.92 0.75
C LEU A 330 -4.74 15.18 1.31
N ASN A 331 -4.60 14.53 2.45
CA ASN A 331 -5.70 13.82 3.09
C ASN A 331 -5.59 13.82 4.61
N PRO A 332 -6.74 13.78 5.34
CA PRO A 332 -6.77 13.88 6.81
C PRO A 332 -6.00 12.79 7.55
N LEU A 333 -5.92 11.58 7.00
CA LEU A 333 -5.20 10.46 7.61
C LEU A 333 -3.69 10.51 7.37
N GLY A 334 -3.20 11.39 6.48
CA GLY A 334 -1.78 11.49 6.14
C GLY A 334 -1.22 10.27 5.42
N ILE A 335 -2.07 9.40 4.89
CA ILE A 335 -1.69 8.13 4.26
C ILE A 335 -1.35 8.31 2.78
N LYS A 336 -0.56 7.37 2.25
CA LYS A 336 -0.26 7.19 0.83
C LYS A 336 -0.53 5.74 0.46
N GLY A 337 -0.66 5.44 -0.82
CA GLY A 337 -0.89 4.07 -1.28
C GLY A 337 0.34 3.18 -1.12
N ALA A 338 0.12 1.88 -0.99
CA ALA A 338 1.17 0.87 -0.87
C ALA A 338 0.86 -0.42 -1.67
N GLY A 339 -0.23 -0.43 -2.45
CA GLY A 339 -0.67 -1.64 -3.15
C GLY A 339 0.32 -2.14 -4.20
N GLU A 340 0.99 -1.25 -4.89
CA GLU A 340 1.94 -1.56 -5.97
C GLU A 340 3.41 -1.46 -5.53
N ALA A 341 3.64 -0.97 -4.32
CA ALA A 341 4.96 -0.67 -3.77
C ALA A 341 5.98 -1.81 -3.90
N GLY A 342 5.55 -3.04 -3.65
CA GLY A 342 6.42 -4.21 -3.74
C GLY A 342 6.82 -4.58 -5.16
N ALA A 343 6.02 -4.25 -6.18
CA ALA A 343 6.21 -4.70 -7.55
C ALA A 343 7.05 -3.75 -8.41
N ILE A 344 6.90 -2.42 -8.20
CA ILE A 344 7.42 -1.38 -9.09
C ILE A 344 8.91 -1.53 -9.45
N PRO A 345 9.85 -1.67 -8.49
CA PRO A 345 11.26 -1.62 -8.81
C PRO A 345 11.90 -2.98 -9.09
N VAL A 346 11.13 -4.09 -9.04
CA VAL A 346 11.70 -5.44 -9.06
C VAL A 346 12.43 -5.72 -10.37
N GLY A 347 11.85 -5.41 -11.52
CA GLY A 347 12.47 -5.63 -12.83
C GLY A 347 13.84 -4.94 -12.96
N PRO A 348 13.93 -3.61 -12.81
CA PRO A 348 15.21 -2.91 -12.86
C PRO A 348 16.17 -3.29 -11.73
N LEU A 349 15.67 -3.73 -10.57
CA LEU A 349 16.51 -4.25 -9.49
C LEU A 349 17.19 -5.56 -9.88
N PHE A 350 16.45 -6.48 -10.52
CA PHE A 350 17.02 -7.72 -11.07
C PHE A 350 18.06 -7.42 -12.13
N ALA A 351 17.73 -6.58 -13.09
CA ALA A 351 18.66 -6.19 -14.14
C ALA A 351 19.97 -5.68 -13.51
N GLN A 352 19.91 -4.73 -12.62
CA GLN A 352 21.08 -4.15 -11.96
C GLN A 352 21.91 -5.19 -11.18
N ALA A 353 21.25 -6.08 -10.43
CA ALA A 353 21.95 -7.07 -9.61
C ALA A 353 22.64 -8.14 -10.49
N VAL A 354 21.98 -8.55 -11.59
CA VAL A 354 22.57 -9.53 -12.53
C VAL A 354 23.69 -8.88 -13.35
N GLU A 355 23.55 -7.63 -13.80
CA GLU A 355 24.62 -6.89 -14.46
C GLU A 355 25.86 -6.78 -13.55
N ASP A 356 25.67 -6.46 -12.26
CA ASP A 356 26.77 -6.41 -11.29
C ASP A 356 27.41 -7.80 -11.07
N ALA A 357 26.64 -8.90 -11.14
CA ALA A 357 27.19 -10.26 -11.04
C ALA A 357 28.12 -10.61 -12.22
N PHE A 358 27.91 -9.98 -13.38
CA PHE A 358 28.71 -10.16 -14.61
C PHE A 358 29.48 -8.91 -15.04
N ASP A 359 29.88 -8.06 -14.09
CA ASP A 359 30.59 -6.79 -14.31
C ASP A 359 31.80 -6.91 -15.28
N SER A 360 32.51 -8.04 -15.27
CA SER A 360 33.64 -8.29 -16.16
C SER A 360 33.25 -8.46 -17.65
N VAL A 361 31.97 -8.66 -17.98
CA VAL A 361 31.46 -8.94 -19.33
C VAL A 361 30.73 -7.74 -19.95
N GLN A 362 30.50 -6.67 -19.20
CA GLN A 362 29.69 -5.50 -19.62
C GLN A 362 28.30 -5.88 -20.14
N LEU A 363 27.61 -6.74 -19.38
CA LEU A 363 26.24 -7.14 -19.67
C LEU A 363 25.31 -5.92 -19.56
N GLU A 364 24.42 -5.73 -20.55
CA GLU A 364 23.37 -4.72 -20.55
C GLU A 364 22.00 -5.38 -20.68
N ILE A 365 21.13 -5.18 -19.69
CA ILE A 365 19.80 -5.78 -19.62
C ILE A 365 18.75 -4.69 -19.81
N LEU A 366 18.11 -4.67 -20.98
CA LEU A 366 17.10 -3.66 -21.35
C LEU A 366 15.67 -4.15 -21.31
N GLU A 367 15.46 -5.45 -21.14
CA GLU A 367 14.14 -6.07 -21.20
C GLU A 367 14.00 -7.21 -20.18
N ILE A 368 12.77 -7.43 -19.71
CA ILE A 368 12.34 -8.55 -18.87
C ILE A 368 11.21 -9.33 -19.59
N PRO A 369 10.91 -10.59 -19.21
CA PRO A 369 11.53 -11.38 -18.16
C PRO A 369 12.94 -11.85 -18.53
N LEU A 370 13.80 -11.96 -17.52
CA LEU A 370 15.16 -12.41 -17.65
C LEU A 370 15.25 -13.94 -17.42
N SER A 371 14.62 -14.70 -18.29
CA SER A 371 14.68 -16.18 -18.22
C SER A 371 16.11 -16.71 -18.40
N PRO A 372 16.43 -17.94 -17.93
CA PRO A 372 17.75 -18.54 -18.12
C PRO A 372 18.22 -18.55 -19.58
N ASN A 373 17.33 -18.88 -20.52
CA ASN A 373 17.64 -18.90 -21.96
C ASN A 373 18.00 -17.50 -22.47
N ARG A 374 17.28 -16.47 -21.99
CA ARG A 374 17.54 -15.08 -22.38
C ARG A 374 18.86 -14.58 -21.79
N LEU A 375 19.11 -14.86 -20.51
CA LEU A 375 20.39 -14.51 -19.90
C LEU A 375 21.56 -15.19 -20.58
N PHE A 376 21.43 -16.47 -20.95
CA PHE A 376 22.45 -17.18 -21.74
C PHE A 376 22.69 -16.50 -23.10
N ALA A 377 21.63 -16.13 -23.81
CA ALA A 377 21.75 -15.45 -25.10
C ALA A 377 22.45 -14.08 -25.00
N LEU A 378 22.16 -13.31 -23.94
CA LEU A 378 22.79 -12.02 -23.68
C LEU A 378 24.29 -12.15 -23.39
N LEU A 379 24.71 -13.21 -22.71
CA LEU A 379 26.12 -13.49 -22.40
C LEU A 379 26.90 -14.05 -23.60
N GLN A 380 26.21 -14.53 -24.64
CA GLN A 380 26.83 -15.03 -25.85
C GLN A 380 26.36 -14.28 -27.10
N PRO A 381 26.90 -13.07 -27.38
CA PRO A 381 26.41 -12.17 -28.43
C PRO A 381 26.35 -12.78 -29.85
N GLY A 382 27.05 -13.86 -30.09
CA GLY A 382 27.01 -14.57 -31.39
C GLY A 382 25.79 -15.47 -31.60
N LEU A 383 25.00 -15.77 -30.54
CA LEU A 383 23.80 -16.60 -30.58
C LEU A 383 22.50 -15.76 -30.54
N ALA A 384 22.58 -14.50 -30.14
CA ALA A 384 21.42 -13.58 -30.01
C ALA A 384 20.76 -13.25 -31.39
N ALA A 385 21.35 -13.59 -32.50
CA ALA A 385 20.83 -13.34 -33.83
C ALA A 385 19.92 -14.46 -34.35
N VAL A 386 19.64 -15.52 -33.57
CA VAL A 386 18.89 -16.72 -33.98
C VAL A 386 17.69 -16.98 -33.04
N ALA A 387 17.45 -16.17 -32.02
CA ALA A 387 16.33 -16.29 -31.08
C ALA A 387 15.15 -15.35 -31.41
#